data_b347d2df316fb920f62a47b6a7dd87d6
#
_entry.id   b347d2df316fb920f62a47b6a7dd87d6
#
_cell.length_a   1.000
_cell.length_b   1.000
_cell.length_c   1.000
_cell.angle_alpha   90.00
_cell.angle_beta   90.00
_cell.angle_gamma   90.00
#
_symmetry.space_group_name_H-M   'P 1'
#
loop_
_entity.id
_entity.type
_entity.pdbx_description
1 polymer ?
#
loop_
_entity_poly.entity_id
_entity_poly.type
_entity_poly.pdbx_seq_one_letter_code
_entity_poly.pdbx_strand_id
1 'polypeptide(L)'
;DVAIDQGGCVETSKPTTHGDPTYIVDDVVHYCVANMPGGVPRTSTLALNNATLPFLVKLANKGYQKALGEDKNFLAGLNVHKGQVTYKAVADVFGHEYVTPEIAIKN
;
A
#
# COMPACT_ATOMS: atom_id res chain seq x y z
N ASP A 1 -8.11 -15.57 6.15
CA ASP A 1 -6.75 -15.31 5.66
C ASP A 1 -6.64 -13.85 5.24
N VAL A 2 -6.02 -13.02 6.09
CA VAL A 2 -5.88 -11.56 5.85
C VAL A 2 -4.88 -11.27 4.72
N ALA A 3 -3.95 -12.17 4.46
CA ALA A 3 -2.90 -12.00 3.44
C ALA A 3 -3.30 -12.55 2.06
N ILE A 4 -4.57 -12.83 1.83
CA ILE A 4 -5.04 -13.48 0.59
C ILE A 4 -4.74 -12.66 -0.67
N ASP A 5 -4.75 -11.34 -0.61
CA ASP A 5 -4.40 -10.42 -1.69
C ASP A 5 -2.93 -10.53 -2.13
N GLN A 6 -2.07 -11.05 -1.26
CA GLN A 6 -0.65 -11.32 -1.53
C GLN A 6 -0.35 -12.82 -1.76
N GLY A 7 -1.37 -13.63 -2.02
CA GLY A 7 -1.26 -15.06 -2.25
C GLY A 7 -1.70 -15.93 -1.09
N GLY A 8 -2.03 -15.34 0.07
CA GLY A 8 -2.46 -16.06 1.26
C GLY A 8 -1.34 -16.69 2.08
N CYS A 9 -1.66 -17.08 3.30
CA CYS A 9 -0.72 -17.73 4.23
C CYS A 9 -1.21 -19.11 4.71
N VAL A 10 -2.37 -19.56 4.24
CA VAL A 10 -2.95 -20.87 4.57
C VAL A 10 -3.00 -21.73 3.30
N GLU A 11 -2.57 -23.00 3.40
CA GLU A 11 -2.48 -23.94 2.27
C GLU A 11 -3.79 -24.09 1.49
N THR A 12 -4.92 -24.06 2.21
CA THR A 12 -6.27 -24.22 1.64
C THR A 12 -6.94 -22.89 1.27
N SER A 13 -6.23 -21.76 1.38
CA SER A 13 -6.78 -20.45 1.05
C SER A 13 -6.99 -20.27 -0.45
N LYS A 14 -8.15 -19.69 -0.79
CA LYS A 14 -8.48 -19.19 -2.13
C LYS A 14 -9.23 -17.88 -2.02
N PRO A 15 -9.02 -16.90 -2.91
CA PRO A 15 -9.70 -15.62 -2.85
C PRO A 15 -11.22 -15.77 -2.92
N THR A 16 -11.92 -15.02 -2.07
CA THR A 16 -13.38 -14.89 -2.07
C THR A 16 -13.79 -13.43 -2.26
N THR A 17 -15.08 -13.19 -2.43
CA THR A 17 -15.66 -11.86 -2.61
C THR A 17 -16.67 -11.54 -1.51
N HIS A 18 -17.05 -10.26 -1.38
CA HIS A 18 -18.10 -9.89 -0.43
C HIS A 18 -19.47 -10.52 -0.74
N GLY A 19 -19.72 -10.87 -2.00
CA GLY A 19 -20.98 -11.53 -2.42
C GLY A 19 -21.04 -13.01 -2.08
N ASP A 20 -19.87 -13.68 -2.01
CA ASP A 20 -19.70 -15.08 -1.61
C ASP A 20 -18.43 -15.20 -0.75
N PRO A 21 -18.50 -14.81 0.54
CA PRO A 21 -17.32 -14.52 1.34
C PRO A 21 -16.64 -15.75 1.96
N THR A 22 -17.36 -16.87 2.08
CA THR A 22 -16.88 -18.03 2.84
C THR A 22 -17.02 -19.34 2.08
N TYR A 23 -16.15 -20.28 2.42
CA TYR A 23 -16.25 -21.70 2.00
C TYR A 23 -15.76 -22.61 3.12
N ILE A 24 -15.98 -23.92 3.01
CA ILE A 24 -15.60 -24.90 4.03
C ILE A 24 -14.60 -25.87 3.44
N VAL A 25 -13.51 -26.11 4.18
CA VAL A 25 -12.53 -27.16 3.92
C VAL A 25 -12.26 -27.88 5.24
N ASP A 26 -12.37 -29.20 5.28
CA ASP A 26 -12.15 -30.04 6.45
C ASP A 26 -12.93 -29.54 7.70
N ASP A 27 -14.20 -29.20 7.50
CA ASP A 27 -15.13 -28.63 8.50
C ASP A 27 -14.68 -27.27 9.09
N VAL A 28 -13.69 -26.61 8.52
CA VAL A 28 -13.23 -25.27 8.89
C VAL A 28 -13.77 -24.23 7.93
N VAL A 29 -14.44 -23.20 8.49
CA VAL A 29 -14.92 -22.05 7.71
C VAL A 29 -13.74 -21.16 7.34
N HIS A 30 -13.56 -20.93 6.03
CA HIS A 30 -12.59 -20.01 5.47
C HIS A 30 -13.25 -18.72 5.05
N TYR A 31 -12.66 -17.58 5.45
CA TYR A 31 -13.01 -16.24 5.00
C TYR A 31 -11.76 -15.60 4.37
N CYS A 32 -11.78 -15.40 3.07
CA CYS A 32 -10.60 -14.99 2.29
C CYS A 32 -10.95 -13.83 1.33
N VAL A 33 -11.71 -12.85 1.80
CA VAL A 33 -12.06 -11.67 0.99
C VAL A 33 -10.85 -10.76 0.86
N ALA A 34 -10.37 -10.54 -0.37
CA ALA A 34 -9.17 -9.73 -0.64
C ALA A 34 -9.30 -8.26 -0.20
N ASN A 35 -10.52 -7.74 -0.15
CA ASN A 35 -10.81 -6.38 0.32
C ASN A 35 -11.69 -6.40 1.58
N MET A 36 -11.20 -6.96 2.67
CA MET A 36 -11.93 -7.02 3.95
C MET A 36 -12.42 -5.64 4.44
N PRO A 37 -11.61 -4.56 4.36
CA PRO A 37 -12.06 -3.22 4.76
C PRO A 37 -13.29 -2.71 4.00
N GLY A 38 -13.52 -3.18 2.78
CA GLY A 38 -14.71 -2.87 1.98
C GLY A 38 -16.02 -3.38 2.59
N GLY A 39 -15.96 -4.38 3.48
CA GLY A 39 -17.12 -4.88 4.24
C GLY A 39 -17.60 -3.94 5.35
N VAL A 40 -16.75 -2.99 5.78
CA VAL A 40 -17.04 -1.99 6.82
C VAL A 40 -16.58 -0.58 6.36
N PRO A 41 -17.12 -0.07 5.26
CA PRO A 41 -16.55 1.07 4.53
C PRO A 41 -16.47 2.34 5.36
N ARG A 42 -17.46 2.62 6.20
CA ARG A 42 -17.45 3.81 7.06
C ARG A 42 -16.29 3.79 8.05
N THR A 43 -16.12 2.68 8.76
CA THR A 43 -15.04 2.53 9.74
C THR A 43 -13.68 2.58 9.07
N SER A 44 -13.52 1.87 7.97
CA SER A 44 -12.27 1.81 7.21
C SER A 44 -11.88 3.17 6.64
N THR A 45 -12.83 3.93 6.10
CA THR A 45 -12.59 5.28 5.57
C THR A 45 -12.13 6.24 6.67
N LEU A 46 -12.80 6.23 7.81
CA LEU A 46 -12.41 7.11 8.93
C LEU A 46 -11.02 6.74 9.48
N ALA A 47 -10.74 5.46 9.63
CA ALA A 47 -9.44 5.00 10.09
C ALA A 47 -8.32 5.38 9.11
N LEU A 48 -8.52 5.15 7.81
CA LEU A 48 -7.57 5.51 6.77
C LEU A 48 -7.34 7.03 6.71
N ASN A 49 -8.41 7.82 6.73
CA ASN A 49 -8.29 9.28 6.74
C ASN A 49 -7.51 9.79 7.95
N ASN A 50 -7.80 9.27 9.14
CA ASN A 50 -7.06 9.67 10.34
C ASN A 50 -5.56 9.36 10.25
N ALA A 51 -5.21 8.24 9.62
CA ALA A 51 -3.81 7.85 9.43
C ALA A 51 -3.11 8.67 8.33
N THR A 52 -3.80 9.01 7.23
CA THR A 52 -3.18 9.61 6.04
C THR A 52 -3.25 11.14 6.01
N LEU A 53 -4.29 11.74 6.60
CA LEU A 53 -4.50 13.20 6.59
C LEU A 53 -3.30 14.03 7.08
N PRO A 54 -2.58 13.66 8.15
CA PRO A 54 -1.39 14.42 8.58
C PRO A 54 -0.32 14.53 7.51
N PHE A 55 -0.12 13.49 6.70
CA PHE A 55 0.83 13.51 5.60
C PHE A 55 0.34 14.36 4.43
N LEU A 56 -0.95 14.26 4.09
CA LEU A 56 -1.56 15.11 3.07
C LEU A 56 -1.45 16.60 3.43
N VAL A 57 -1.71 16.97 4.69
CA VAL A 57 -1.56 18.34 5.18
C VAL A 57 -0.11 18.82 5.10
N LYS A 58 0.88 17.94 5.41
CA LYS A 58 2.30 18.29 5.24
C LYS A 58 2.61 18.60 3.76
N LEU A 59 2.14 17.76 2.83
CA LEU A 59 2.34 17.99 1.40
C LEU A 59 1.70 19.29 0.91
N ALA A 60 0.45 19.55 1.33
CA ALA A 60 -0.27 20.76 0.94
C ALA A 60 0.40 22.05 1.44
N ASN A 61 0.89 22.04 2.68
CA ASN A 61 1.47 23.22 3.30
C ASN A 61 2.92 23.50 2.88
N LYS A 62 3.71 22.47 2.62
CA LYS A 62 5.16 22.59 2.39
C LYS A 62 5.58 22.37 0.93
N GLY A 63 4.70 21.79 0.12
CA GLY A 63 5.07 21.17 -1.15
C GLY A 63 5.82 19.84 -0.94
N TYR A 64 5.77 18.97 -1.95
CA TYR A 64 6.30 17.60 -1.81
C TYR A 64 7.81 17.55 -1.56
N GLN A 65 8.60 18.37 -2.25
CA GLN A 65 10.07 18.35 -2.09
C GLN A 65 10.50 18.64 -0.65
N LYS A 66 9.94 19.68 -0.05
CA LYS A 66 10.25 20.05 1.33
C LYS A 66 9.68 19.05 2.34
N ALA A 67 8.42 18.63 2.15
CA ALA A 67 7.77 17.68 3.05
C ALA A 67 8.49 16.32 3.10
N LEU A 68 8.92 15.81 1.96
CA LEU A 68 9.67 14.55 1.86
C LEU A 68 11.12 14.72 2.30
N GLY A 69 11.77 15.83 1.96
CA GLY A 69 13.17 16.09 2.32
C GLY A 69 13.41 16.27 3.83
N GLU A 70 12.38 16.66 4.59
CA GLU A 70 12.45 16.82 6.05
C GLU A 70 12.18 15.52 6.83
N ASP A 71 11.69 14.47 6.17
CA ASP A 71 11.26 13.22 6.82
C ASP A 71 11.65 12.01 5.97
N LYS A 72 12.72 11.32 6.37
CA LYS A 72 13.24 10.16 5.61
C LYS A 72 12.24 9.01 5.49
N ASN A 73 11.35 8.83 6.47
CA ASN A 73 10.33 7.79 6.41
C ASN A 73 9.25 8.16 5.39
N PHE A 74 8.93 9.45 5.30
CA PHE A 74 8.01 9.95 4.29
C PHE A 74 8.66 9.92 2.89
N LEU A 75 9.96 10.23 2.80
CA LEU A 75 10.74 10.15 1.57
C LEU A 75 10.79 8.72 1.00
N ALA A 76 10.79 7.71 1.85
CA ALA A 76 10.75 6.30 1.43
C ALA A 76 9.48 5.94 0.63
N GLY A 77 8.42 6.73 0.73
CA GLY A 77 7.21 6.61 -0.08
C GLY A 77 7.33 7.19 -1.51
N LEU A 78 8.45 7.83 -1.85
CA LEU A 78 8.65 8.39 -3.19
C LEU A 78 8.99 7.27 -4.17
N ASN A 79 8.10 6.96 -5.09
CA ASN A 79 8.28 5.87 -6.06
C ASN A 79 8.84 6.33 -7.39
N VAL A 80 8.44 7.53 -7.83
CA VAL A 80 8.89 8.13 -9.09
C VAL A 80 9.06 9.64 -8.92
N HIS A 81 10.16 10.20 -9.43
CA HIS A 81 10.39 11.63 -9.46
C HIS A 81 10.96 12.06 -10.81
N LYS A 82 10.27 12.96 -11.51
CA LYS A 82 10.69 13.49 -12.82
C LYS A 82 11.15 12.40 -13.80
N GLY A 83 10.41 11.29 -13.86
CA GLY A 83 10.72 10.15 -14.73
C GLY A 83 11.76 9.17 -14.19
N GLN A 84 12.39 9.44 -13.06
CA GLN A 84 13.32 8.52 -12.39
C GLN A 84 12.59 7.61 -11.41
N VAL A 85 12.85 6.29 -11.47
CA VAL A 85 12.27 5.32 -10.52
C VAL A 85 13.09 5.32 -9.25
N THR A 86 12.42 5.62 -8.12
CA THR A 86 13.05 5.79 -6.82
C THR A 86 12.63 4.71 -5.80
N TYR A 87 11.92 3.69 -6.25
CA TYR A 87 11.58 2.52 -5.45
C TYR A 87 12.19 1.27 -6.08
N LYS A 88 13.16 0.68 -5.37
CA LYS A 88 14.01 -0.39 -5.92
C LYS A 88 13.22 -1.60 -6.41
N ALA A 89 12.20 -2.05 -5.65
CA ALA A 89 11.41 -3.21 -6.04
C ALA A 89 10.67 -3.00 -7.38
N VAL A 90 10.20 -1.77 -7.65
CA VAL A 90 9.58 -1.42 -8.94
C VAL A 90 10.63 -1.40 -10.04
N ALA A 91 11.80 -0.80 -9.78
CA ALA A 91 12.90 -0.76 -10.76
C ALA A 91 13.32 -2.18 -11.18
N ASP A 92 13.50 -3.08 -10.20
CA ASP A 92 13.92 -4.46 -10.46
C ASP A 92 12.89 -5.24 -11.30
N VAL A 93 11.58 -5.10 -11.00
CA VAL A 93 10.51 -5.83 -11.70
C VAL A 93 10.36 -5.36 -13.15
N PHE A 94 10.50 -4.06 -13.41
CA PHE A 94 10.30 -3.48 -14.75
C PHE A 94 11.60 -3.24 -15.52
N GLY A 95 12.76 -3.57 -14.95
CA GLY A 95 14.05 -3.38 -15.59
C GLY A 95 14.44 -1.90 -15.77
N HIS A 96 13.98 -1.03 -14.87
CA HIS A 96 14.33 0.38 -14.87
C HIS A 96 15.59 0.67 -14.06
N GLU A 97 16.30 1.74 -14.43
CA GLU A 97 17.39 2.26 -13.61
C GLU A 97 16.82 2.78 -12.27
N TYR A 98 17.45 2.35 -11.18
CA TYR A 98 17.10 2.81 -9.84
C TYR A 98 17.93 4.02 -9.43
N VAL A 99 17.25 5.07 -8.98
CA VAL A 99 17.90 6.26 -8.38
C VAL A 99 17.42 6.39 -6.94
N THR A 100 18.33 6.60 -5.99
CA THR A 100 17.91 6.75 -4.60
C THR A 100 17.03 7.99 -4.42
N PRO A 101 15.99 7.91 -3.57
CA PRO A 101 15.08 9.05 -3.33
C PRO A 101 15.81 10.31 -2.90
N GLU A 102 16.89 10.18 -2.11
CA GLU A 102 17.70 11.29 -1.61
C GLU A 102 18.44 12.06 -2.72
N ILE A 103 18.79 11.36 -3.79
CA ILE A 103 19.42 11.97 -4.97
C ILE A 103 18.34 12.59 -5.86
N ALA A 104 17.32 11.81 -6.17
CA ALA A 104 16.27 12.21 -7.10
C ALA A 104 15.53 13.49 -6.67
N ILE A 105 15.20 13.62 -5.38
CA ILE A 105 14.40 14.75 -4.89
C ILE A 105 15.13 16.11 -4.94
N LYS A 106 16.45 16.09 -5.12
CA LYS A 106 17.28 17.30 -5.24
C LYS A 106 17.35 17.85 -6.66
N ASN A 107 16.94 17.06 -7.63
CA ASN A 107 16.89 17.41 -9.05
C ASN A 107 15.52 18.06 -9.39
#